data_29615f982305f29ba69753bdddc78934
#
_entry.id   29615f982305f29ba69753bdddc78934
#
_cell.length_a   1.000
_cell.length_b   1.000
_cell.length_c   1.000
_cell.angle_alpha   90.00
_cell.angle_beta   90.00
_cell.angle_gamma   90.00
#
_symmetry.space_group_name_H-M   'P 1'
#
loop_
_entity.id
_entity.type
_entity.pdbx_description
1 polymer ?
#
loop_
_entity_poly.entity_id
_entity_poly.type
_entity_poly.pdbx_seq_one_letter_code
_entity_poly.pdbx_strand_id
1 'polypeptide(L)'
;ASIAFGIPVPAVDGNVLRVMARLLCCDRDVMQPAVRKEMTGILRTMVPADAPGRFNQALMELGETICLPRTEPDCGACPIQSYCEAAARHCARELPVRAKPRERRIEQRTVLLLIRTSAEGRQVLVRKRPPKGLLAGMWELPNVDGWYVRQEVERLVEKSGAHVKSLSALQSAKHVFSHIEWHMQGWYVQVSGETAEPAGKWVDSRELAEEIALPSAFRAYSALLPILLRE
;
A
#
# COMPACT_ATOMS: atom_id res chain seq x y z
N ALA A 1 9.90 19.02 2.40
CA ALA A 1 10.05 20.48 2.48
C ALA A 1 11.32 20.84 3.26
N SER A 2 11.48 20.43 4.54
CA SER A 2 12.63 20.84 5.38
C SER A 2 13.96 20.31 4.88
N ILE A 3 14.04 19.03 4.54
CA ILE A 3 15.30 18.38 4.12
C ILE A 3 15.77 18.89 2.75
N ALA A 4 14.84 18.96 1.77
CA ALA A 4 15.19 19.31 0.39
C ALA A 4 15.21 20.83 0.11
N PHE A 5 14.43 21.61 0.88
CA PHE A 5 14.20 23.04 0.57
C PHE A 5 14.48 23.97 1.77
N GLY A 6 14.97 23.46 2.89
CA GLY A 6 15.26 24.28 4.06
C GLY A 6 14.06 24.98 4.72
N ILE A 7 12.82 24.57 4.40
CA ILE A 7 11.62 25.19 4.96
C ILE A 7 11.45 24.71 6.41
N PRO A 8 11.29 25.61 7.41
CA PRO A 8 11.24 25.24 8.83
C PRO A 8 9.87 24.63 9.19
N VAL A 9 9.64 23.41 8.74
CA VAL A 9 8.46 22.61 9.04
C VAL A 9 8.86 21.22 9.56
N PRO A 10 8.12 20.65 10.53
CA PRO A 10 8.42 19.32 11.06
C PRO A 10 8.08 18.23 10.04
N ALA A 11 8.92 17.19 9.99
CA ALA A 11 8.65 15.94 9.29
C ALA A 11 8.15 14.91 10.32
N VAL A 12 6.85 14.61 10.31
CA VAL A 12 6.20 13.78 11.33
C VAL A 12 5.89 12.40 10.76
N ASP A 13 6.77 11.45 11.00
CA ASP A 13 6.61 10.03 10.70
C ASP A 13 6.34 9.19 11.97
N GLY A 14 6.35 7.88 11.84
CA GLY A 14 6.13 6.96 12.95
C GLY A 14 7.27 6.96 14.00
N ASN A 15 8.50 7.23 13.58
CA ASN A 15 9.66 7.34 14.46
C ASN A 15 9.57 8.61 15.30
N VAL A 16 9.32 9.73 14.64
CA VAL A 16 9.15 11.04 15.28
C VAL A 16 7.98 11.02 16.27
N LEU A 17 6.82 10.45 15.91
CA LEU A 17 5.69 10.31 16.83
C LEU A 17 6.05 9.48 18.07
N ARG A 18 6.85 8.43 17.93
CA ARG A 18 7.31 7.62 19.06
C ARG A 18 8.24 8.39 19.98
N VAL A 19 9.23 9.08 19.41
CA VAL A 19 10.14 9.92 20.17
C VAL A 19 9.37 10.99 20.93
N MET A 20 8.47 11.70 20.27
CA MET A 20 7.65 12.74 20.88
C MET A 20 6.73 12.19 21.98
N ALA A 21 6.11 11.04 21.76
CA ALA A 21 5.27 10.41 22.77
C ALA A 21 6.05 10.08 24.05
N ARG A 22 7.29 9.62 23.91
CA ARG A 22 8.19 9.34 25.04
C ARG A 22 8.72 10.62 25.68
N LEU A 23 9.14 11.57 24.87
CA LEU A 23 9.66 12.86 25.35
C LEU A 23 8.62 13.59 26.23
N LEU A 24 7.35 13.58 25.80
CA LEU A 24 6.24 14.24 26.49
C LEU A 24 5.48 13.32 27.45
N CYS A 25 5.86 12.06 27.59
CA CYS A 25 5.15 11.02 28.35
C CYS A 25 3.64 10.97 27.97
N CYS A 26 3.34 10.99 26.66
CA CYS A 26 1.97 11.02 26.17
C CYS A 26 1.35 9.62 26.17
N ASP A 27 0.34 9.41 27.00
CA ASP A 27 -0.41 8.17 27.17
C ASP A 27 -1.62 8.04 26.23
N ARG A 28 -1.84 9.04 25.36
CA ARG A 28 -2.90 9.02 24.35
C ARG A 28 -2.44 8.33 23.08
N ASP A 29 -3.40 7.75 22.35
CA ASP A 29 -3.09 7.11 21.07
C ASP A 29 -2.55 8.12 20.04
N VAL A 30 -1.26 7.99 19.70
CA VAL A 30 -0.55 8.87 18.74
C VAL A 30 -1.07 8.78 17.31
N MET A 31 -1.89 7.77 17.00
CA MET A 31 -2.51 7.64 15.68
C MET A 31 -3.79 8.47 15.56
N GLN A 32 -4.34 8.98 16.66
CA GLN A 32 -5.49 9.87 16.62
C GLN A 32 -5.11 11.21 15.96
N PRO A 33 -5.92 11.70 15.00
CA PRO A 33 -5.63 12.95 14.28
C PRO A 33 -5.43 14.16 15.21
N ALA A 34 -6.18 14.25 16.31
CA ALA A 34 -6.07 15.32 17.27
C ALA A 34 -4.73 15.31 18.00
N VAL A 35 -4.28 14.12 18.48
CA VAL A 35 -2.99 13.93 19.16
C VAL A 35 -1.84 14.21 18.22
N ARG A 36 -1.92 13.69 16.99
CA ARG A 36 -0.91 13.94 15.95
C ARG A 36 -0.80 15.42 15.59
N LYS A 37 -1.93 16.12 15.48
CA LYS A 37 -1.96 17.57 15.22
C LYS A 37 -1.30 18.37 16.35
N GLU A 38 -1.58 18.02 17.59
CA GLU A 38 -0.99 18.62 18.78
C GLU A 38 0.53 18.43 18.81
N MET A 39 1.01 17.18 18.66
CA MET A 39 2.44 16.89 18.59
C MET A 39 3.14 17.61 17.44
N THR A 40 2.49 17.69 16.29
CA THR A 40 3.00 18.46 15.15
C THR A 40 3.10 19.96 15.47
N GLY A 41 2.14 20.48 16.22
CA GLY A 41 2.15 21.87 16.70
C GLY A 41 3.34 22.14 17.63
N ILE A 42 3.59 21.26 18.59
CA ILE A 42 4.74 21.37 19.49
C ILE A 42 6.05 21.27 18.70
N LEU A 43 6.19 20.28 17.84
CA LEU A 43 7.38 20.12 17.00
C LEU A 43 7.67 21.35 16.14
N ARG A 44 6.63 22.00 15.63
CA ARG A 44 6.80 23.22 14.81
C ARG A 44 7.49 24.35 15.56
N THR A 45 7.30 24.46 16.86
CA THR A 45 8.00 25.46 17.68
C THR A 45 9.45 25.09 17.99
N MET A 46 9.81 23.82 17.79
CA MET A 46 11.16 23.29 18.08
C MET A 46 12.07 23.29 16.85
N VAL A 47 11.51 23.32 15.63
CA VAL A 47 12.29 23.25 14.38
C VAL A 47 13.10 24.55 14.22
N PRO A 48 14.44 24.50 14.22
CA PRO A 48 15.27 25.69 14.05
C PRO A 48 15.19 26.20 12.61
N ALA A 49 15.16 27.52 12.45
CA ALA A 49 15.02 28.15 11.14
C ALA A 49 16.27 27.98 10.25
N ASP A 50 17.46 27.90 10.87
CA ASP A 50 18.75 27.80 10.20
C ASP A 50 19.13 26.36 9.80
N ALA A 51 18.58 25.34 10.46
CA ALA A 51 18.94 23.94 10.23
C ALA A 51 17.75 22.98 10.27
N PRO A 52 16.58 23.25 9.62
CA PRO A 52 15.36 22.47 9.77
C PRO A 52 15.51 21.03 9.25
N GLY A 53 16.28 20.84 8.18
CA GLY A 53 16.55 19.52 7.62
C GLY A 53 17.35 18.64 8.58
N ARG A 54 18.42 19.17 9.16
CA ARG A 54 19.25 18.44 10.15
C ARG A 54 18.47 18.07 11.40
N PHE A 55 17.64 18.99 11.91
CA PHE A 55 16.76 18.71 13.05
C PHE A 55 15.83 17.52 12.79
N ASN A 56 15.13 17.54 11.65
CA ASN A 56 14.20 16.45 11.30
C ASN A 56 14.92 15.11 11.08
N GLN A 57 16.08 15.12 10.42
CA GLN A 57 16.90 13.92 10.23
C GLN A 57 17.38 13.35 11.57
N ALA A 58 17.95 14.20 12.45
CA ALA A 58 18.41 13.77 13.76
C ALA A 58 17.28 13.15 14.60
N LEU A 59 16.07 13.70 14.54
CA LEU A 59 14.93 13.19 15.28
C LEU A 59 14.43 11.83 14.72
N MET A 60 14.45 11.64 13.40
CA MET A 60 14.17 10.36 12.78
C MET A 60 15.24 9.32 13.11
N GLU A 61 16.52 9.68 13.02
CA GLU A 61 17.67 8.82 13.33
C GLU A 61 17.67 8.39 14.79
N LEU A 62 17.38 9.31 15.71
CA LEU A 62 17.19 8.99 17.13
C LEU A 62 16.13 7.89 17.33
N GLY A 63 15.04 7.98 16.56
CA GLY A 63 14.00 6.96 16.57
C GLY A 63 14.45 5.63 15.99
N GLU A 64 15.34 5.61 15.01
CA GLU A 64 15.81 4.38 14.35
C GLU A 64 16.94 3.68 15.10
N THR A 65 17.78 4.43 15.82
CA THR A 65 19.01 3.89 16.39
C THR A 65 18.98 3.71 17.91
N ILE A 66 18.34 4.61 18.63
CA ILE A 66 18.37 4.67 20.11
C ILE A 66 16.97 4.45 20.69
N CYS A 67 16.00 5.27 20.27
CA CYS A 67 14.63 5.23 20.79
C CYS A 67 13.78 4.17 20.04
N LEU A 68 14.23 2.91 20.05
CA LEU A 68 13.72 1.82 19.23
C LEU A 68 12.26 1.44 19.52
N PRO A 69 11.51 0.93 18.53
CA PRO A 69 10.19 0.35 18.73
C PRO A 69 10.29 -1.07 19.29
N ARG A 70 9.30 -1.51 20.06
CA ARG A 70 9.11 -2.90 20.53
C ARG A 70 10.21 -3.51 21.41
N THR A 71 11.31 -2.80 21.63
CA THR A 71 12.40 -3.20 22.51
C THR A 71 12.58 -2.15 23.59
N GLU A 72 13.37 -2.46 24.61
CA GLU A 72 13.83 -1.44 25.56
C GLU A 72 14.65 -0.38 24.81
N PRO A 73 14.28 0.91 24.86
CA PRO A 73 15.09 1.95 24.24
C PRO A 73 16.38 2.13 25.04
N ASP A 74 17.49 2.39 24.35
CA ASP A 74 18.77 2.69 25.00
C ASP A 74 18.77 4.15 25.52
N CYS A 75 18.05 4.33 26.62
CA CYS A 75 17.95 5.65 27.25
C CYS A 75 19.30 6.15 27.77
N GLY A 76 20.21 5.24 28.14
CA GLY A 76 21.56 5.62 28.63
C GLY A 76 22.42 6.28 27.55
N ALA A 77 22.26 5.90 26.31
CA ALA A 77 22.95 6.50 25.16
C ALA A 77 22.18 7.69 24.54
N CYS A 78 20.99 8.03 25.05
CA CYS A 78 20.13 9.03 24.43
C CYS A 78 20.61 10.46 24.72
N PRO A 79 20.95 11.27 23.70
CA PRO A 79 21.47 12.63 23.91
C PRO A 79 20.44 13.61 24.50
N ILE A 80 19.15 13.27 24.47
CA ILE A 80 18.06 14.08 25.02
C ILE A 80 17.40 13.42 26.24
N GLN A 81 18.07 12.45 26.89
CA GLN A 81 17.53 11.72 28.05
C GLN A 81 17.06 12.64 29.16
N SER A 82 17.89 13.69 29.48
CA SER A 82 17.61 14.64 30.56
C SER A 82 16.32 15.46 30.36
N TYR A 83 15.81 15.53 29.14
CA TYR A 83 14.54 16.20 28.81
C TYR A 83 13.37 15.24 28.63
N CYS A 84 13.60 13.92 28.79
CA CYS A 84 12.63 12.90 28.47
C CYS A 84 11.79 12.50 29.69
N GLU A 85 10.53 12.91 29.73
CA GLU A 85 9.59 12.57 30.80
C GLU A 85 9.38 11.04 30.94
N ALA A 86 9.33 10.29 29.84
CA ALA A 86 9.19 8.84 29.89
C ALA A 86 10.43 8.14 30.47
N ALA A 87 11.63 8.67 30.23
CA ALA A 87 12.85 8.16 30.85
C ALA A 87 12.86 8.46 32.36
N ALA A 88 12.49 9.68 32.75
CA ALA A 88 12.39 10.07 34.16
C ALA A 88 11.37 9.23 34.93
N ARG A 89 10.26 8.83 34.29
CA ARG A 89 9.20 8.02 34.88
C ARG A 89 9.34 6.52 34.65
N HIS A 90 10.41 6.07 33.99
CA HIS A 90 10.66 4.65 33.67
C HIS A 90 9.53 3.96 32.86
N CYS A 91 8.77 4.74 32.05
CA CYS A 91 7.63 4.24 31.25
C CYS A 91 7.88 4.26 29.73
N ALA A 92 9.12 4.44 29.29
CA ALA A 92 9.46 4.56 27.88
C ALA A 92 9.06 3.33 27.04
N ARG A 93 9.07 2.14 27.62
CA ARG A 93 8.66 0.89 26.95
C ARG A 93 7.18 0.83 26.64
N GLU A 94 6.36 1.45 27.46
CA GLU A 94 4.90 1.45 27.32
C GLU A 94 4.42 2.40 26.23
N LEU A 95 5.31 3.31 25.78
CA LEU A 95 5.01 4.35 24.82
C LEU A 95 5.67 4.09 23.46
N PRO A 96 5.01 4.48 22.36
CA PRO A 96 3.74 5.19 22.28
C PRO A 96 2.54 4.26 22.46
N VAL A 97 1.48 4.76 23.07
CA VAL A 97 0.19 4.08 23.07
C VAL A 97 -0.36 4.09 21.64
N ARG A 98 -0.84 2.93 21.22
CA ARG A 98 -1.54 2.74 19.95
C ARG A 98 -2.76 1.90 20.19
N ALA A 99 -3.92 2.37 19.74
CA ALA A 99 -5.09 1.54 19.72
C ALA A 99 -4.84 0.27 18.90
N LYS A 100 -5.46 -0.84 19.29
CA LYS A 100 -5.43 -2.06 18.49
C LYS A 100 -5.89 -1.72 17.07
N PRO A 101 -5.18 -2.18 16.03
CA PRO A 101 -5.65 -1.99 14.66
C PRO A 101 -7.08 -2.49 14.54
N ARG A 102 -7.95 -1.70 13.91
CA ARG A 102 -9.29 -2.20 13.57
C ARG A 102 -9.15 -3.42 12.68
N GLU A 103 -10.03 -4.38 12.87
CA GLU A 103 -10.10 -5.52 11.96
C GLU A 103 -10.28 -5.02 10.53
N ARG A 104 -9.49 -5.58 9.62
CA ARG A 104 -9.58 -5.22 8.21
C ARG A 104 -10.84 -5.84 7.63
N ARG A 105 -11.54 -5.07 6.82
CA ARG A 105 -12.63 -5.62 6.03
C ARG A 105 -12.04 -6.57 4.98
N ILE A 106 -12.49 -7.82 5.00
CA ILE A 106 -12.11 -8.81 4.00
C ILE A 106 -13.03 -8.63 2.78
N GLU A 107 -12.42 -8.47 1.61
CA GLU A 107 -13.11 -8.44 0.33
C GLU A 107 -12.63 -9.62 -0.51
N GLN A 108 -13.59 -10.44 -0.93
CA GLN A 108 -13.34 -11.53 -1.87
C GLN A 108 -13.35 -10.97 -3.30
N ARG A 109 -12.37 -11.40 -4.11
CA ARG A 109 -12.24 -10.95 -5.49
C ARG A 109 -11.91 -12.08 -6.42
N THR A 110 -12.58 -12.11 -7.56
CA THR A 110 -12.21 -12.98 -8.69
C THR A 110 -11.44 -12.13 -9.70
N VAL A 111 -10.18 -12.48 -9.94
CA VAL A 111 -9.27 -11.79 -10.86
C VAL A 111 -9.16 -12.60 -12.16
N LEU A 112 -9.30 -11.93 -13.30
CA LEU A 112 -9.29 -12.54 -14.62
C LEU A 112 -8.05 -12.13 -15.39
N LEU A 113 -7.23 -13.12 -15.79
CA LEU A 113 -6.18 -12.94 -16.78
C LEU A 113 -6.77 -13.30 -18.14
N LEU A 114 -7.42 -12.33 -18.78
CA LEU A 114 -7.98 -12.49 -20.11
C LEU A 114 -6.88 -12.34 -21.14
N ILE A 115 -6.60 -13.42 -21.89
CA ILE A 115 -5.56 -13.45 -22.92
C ILE A 115 -6.23 -13.73 -24.27
N ARG A 116 -5.89 -12.92 -25.27
CA ARG A 116 -6.25 -13.21 -26.66
C ARG A 116 -5.00 -13.36 -27.53
N THR A 117 -5.14 -14.09 -28.61
CA THR A 117 -4.12 -14.13 -29.68
C THR A 117 -4.62 -13.32 -30.86
N SER A 118 -3.87 -12.31 -31.25
CA SER A 118 -4.08 -11.47 -32.42
C SER A 118 -3.05 -11.79 -33.50
N ALA A 119 -3.13 -11.10 -34.65
CA ALA A 119 -2.10 -11.18 -35.69
C ALA A 119 -0.72 -10.66 -35.22
N GLU A 120 -0.70 -9.78 -34.24
CA GLU A 120 0.49 -9.13 -33.67
C GLU A 120 1.07 -9.90 -32.48
N GLY A 121 0.43 -11.01 -32.07
CA GLY A 121 0.86 -11.81 -30.92
C GLY A 121 -0.20 -11.91 -29.82
N ARG A 122 0.23 -12.32 -28.64
CA ARG A 122 -0.66 -12.46 -27.48
C ARG A 122 -0.78 -11.13 -26.74
N GLN A 123 -2.00 -10.84 -26.31
CA GLN A 123 -2.36 -9.65 -25.58
C GLN A 123 -3.15 -9.99 -24.32
N VAL A 124 -2.95 -9.22 -23.26
CA VAL A 124 -3.74 -9.28 -22.02
C VAL A 124 -4.67 -8.07 -21.94
N LEU A 125 -5.88 -8.29 -21.44
CA LEU A 125 -6.79 -7.20 -21.14
C LEU A 125 -6.43 -6.57 -19.81
N VAL A 126 -6.24 -5.26 -19.81
CA VAL A 126 -6.16 -4.42 -18.62
C VAL A 126 -7.25 -3.37 -18.65
N ARG A 127 -7.67 -2.87 -17.51
CA ARG A 127 -8.64 -1.78 -17.43
C ARG A 127 -8.19 -0.69 -16.47
N LYS A 128 -8.70 0.51 -16.64
CA LYS A 128 -8.44 1.64 -15.75
C LYS A 128 -9.48 1.71 -14.66
N ARG A 129 -9.03 1.80 -13.40
CA ARG A 129 -9.93 1.97 -12.26
C ARG A 129 -10.59 3.34 -12.26
N PRO A 130 -11.78 3.45 -11.64
CA PRO A 130 -12.43 4.75 -11.47
C PRO A 130 -11.52 5.77 -10.77
N PRO A 131 -11.76 7.08 -10.96
CA PRO A 131 -10.92 8.14 -10.38
C PRO A 131 -11.07 8.31 -8.86
N LYS A 132 -11.93 7.51 -8.23
CA LYS A 132 -12.19 7.50 -6.78
C LYS A 132 -12.13 6.08 -6.22
N GLY A 133 -11.79 5.96 -4.94
CA GLY A 133 -11.71 4.69 -4.22
C GLY A 133 -10.31 4.11 -4.16
N LEU A 134 -10.23 2.82 -3.81
CA LEU A 134 -8.95 2.11 -3.64
C LEU A 134 -8.24 1.98 -4.98
N LEU A 135 -6.93 2.30 -5.04
CA LEU A 135 -6.11 2.28 -6.25
C LEU A 135 -6.70 3.15 -7.39
N ALA A 136 -7.31 4.29 -7.06
CA ALA A 136 -8.00 5.17 -8.00
C ALA A 136 -7.12 5.56 -9.21
N GLY A 137 -7.67 5.45 -10.42
CA GLY A 137 -7.01 5.82 -11.68
C GLY A 137 -5.85 4.93 -12.10
N MET A 138 -5.48 3.91 -11.33
CA MET A 138 -4.44 2.94 -11.70
C MET A 138 -4.98 1.90 -12.69
N TRP A 139 -4.07 1.27 -13.43
CA TRP A 139 -4.39 0.10 -14.23
C TRP A 139 -4.60 -1.12 -13.34
N GLU A 140 -5.47 -2.04 -13.75
CA GLU A 140 -5.72 -3.29 -13.06
C GLU A 140 -5.99 -4.43 -14.03
N LEU A 141 -5.82 -5.66 -13.56
CA LEU A 141 -6.41 -6.82 -14.21
C LEU A 141 -7.92 -6.79 -13.99
N PRO A 142 -8.78 -7.14 -14.98
CA PRO A 142 -10.21 -7.27 -14.78
C PRO A 142 -10.52 -8.12 -13.56
N ASN A 143 -11.38 -7.60 -12.68
CA ASN A 143 -11.77 -8.32 -11.47
C ASN A 143 -13.17 -7.92 -11.04
N VAL A 144 -13.83 -8.84 -10.32
CA VAL A 144 -15.17 -8.67 -9.79
C VAL A 144 -15.22 -9.05 -8.32
N ASP A 145 -16.20 -8.50 -7.60
CA ASP A 145 -16.44 -8.83 -6.20
C ASP A 145 -16.99 -10.25 -6.07
N GLY A 146 -16.53 -10.98 -5.07
CA GLY A 146 -16.94 -12.36 -4.80
C GLY A 146 -16.00 -13.41 -5.43
N TRP A 147 -16.27 -14.65 -5.07
CA TRP A 147 -15.59 -15.82 -5.62
C TRP A 147 -16.50 -16.52 -6.62
N TYR A 148 -16.05 -16.58 -7.87
CA TYR A 148 -16.79 -17.13 -8.98
C TYR A 148 -16.24 -18.52 -9.33
N VAL A 149 -17.12 -19.50 -9.42
CA VAL A 149 -16.78 -20.82 -9.96
C VAL A 149 -16.66 -20.78 -11.49
N ARG A 150 -16.07 -21.83 -12.05
CA ARG A 150 -15.79 -21.94 -13.48
C ARG A 150 -16.94 -21.46 -14.40
N GLN A 151 -18.13 -21.98 -14.18
CA GLN A 151 -19.30 -21.67 -15.01
C GLN A 151 -19.73 -20.19 -14.91
N GLU A 152 -19.54 -19.58 -13.75
CA GLU A 152 -19.87 -18.17 -13.54
C GLU A 152 -18.85 -17.27 -14.24
N VAL A 153 -17.57 -17.64 -14.20
CA VAL A 153 -16.52 -16.93 -14.94
C VAL A 153 -16.75 -17.02 -16.44
N GLU A 154 -17.07 -18.20 -16.98
CA GLU A 154 -17.43 -18.38 -18.38
C GLU A 154 -18.58 -17.43 -18.80
N ARG A 155 -19.69 -17.47 -18.06
CA ARG A 155 -20.85 -16.59 -18.32
C ARG A 155 -20.49 -15.10 -18.21
N LEU A 156 -19.63 -14.73 -17.26
CA LEU A 156 -19.19 -13.35 -17.07
C LEU A 156 -18.40 -12.85 -18.29
N VAL A 157 -17.47 -13.67 -18.78
CA VAL A 157 -16.65 -13.35 -19.95
C VAL A 157 -17.48 -13.30 -21.21
N GLU A 158 -18.39 -14.27 -21.42
CA GLU A 158 -19.27 -14.31 -22.59
C GLU A 158 -20.23 -13.11 -22.63
N LYS A 159 -20.72 -12.66 -21.48
CA LYS A 159 -21.54 -11.43 -21.39
C LYS A 159 -20.77 -10.18 -21.82
N SER A 160 -19.46 -10.17 -21.74
CA SER A 160 -18.64 -9.07 -22.24
C SER A 160 -18.41 -9.09 -23.76
N GLY A 161 -18.96 -10.10 -24.46
CA GLY A 161 -18.84 -10.25 -25.90
C GLY A 161 -17.68 -11.13 -26.38
N ALA A 162 -16.82 -11.59 -25.48
CA ALA A 162 -15.74 -12.50 -25.81
C ALA A 162 -16.22 -13.97 -25.78
N HIS A 163 -15.57 -14.82 -26.56
CA HIS A 163 -15.79 -16.26 -26.54
C HIS A 163 -14.65 -16.97 -25.80
N VAL A 164 -14.99 -17.77 -24.79
CA VAL A 164 -14.03 -18.53 -24.00
C VAL A 164 -13.53 -19.73 -24.80
N LYS A 165 -12.22 -19.81 -25.05
CA LYS A 165 -11.54 -20.95 -25.67
C LYS A 165 -11.04 -21.95 -24.62
N SER A 166 -10.44 -21.46 -23.57
CA SER A 166 -9.96 -22.26 -22.44
C SER A 166 -10.02 -21.47 -21.15
N LEU A 167 -10.22 -22.17 -20.04
CA LEU A 167 -10.36 -21.59 -18.72
C LEU A 167 -9.69 -22.51 -17.70
N SER A 168 -8.78 -21.96 -16.90
CA SER A 168 -8.12 -22.68 -15.80
C SER A 168 -7.97 -21.81 -14.57
N ALA A 169 -8.15 -22.44 -13.40
CA ALA A 169 -7.97 -21.77 -12.13
C ALA A 169 -6.47 -21.50 -11.86
N LEU A 170 -6.19 -20.35 -11.30
CA LEU A 170 -4.87 -19.97 -10.80
C LEU A 170 -4.84 -20.09 -9.28
N GLN A 171 -3.64 -20.04 -8.72
CA GLN A 171 -3.46 -20.07 -7.27
C GLN A 171 -4.14 -18.86 -6.62
N SER A 172 -4.82 -19.10 -5.49
CA SER A 172 -5.38 -18.02 -4.68
C SER A 172 -4.27 -17.14 -4.09
N ALA A 173 -4.59 -15.86 -3.95
CA ALA A 173 -3.66 -14.87 -3.42
C ALA A 173 -4.35 -13.95 -2.41
N LYS A 174 -3.53 -13.28 -1.60
CA LYS A 174 -3.98 -12.33 -0.60
C LYS A 174 -3.16 -11.06 -0.71
N HIS A 175 -3.84 -9.91 -0.60
CA HIS A 175 -3.17 -8.62 -0.50
C HIS A 175 -3.77 -7.79 0.63
N VAL A 176 -2.90 -7.18 1.43
CA VAL A 176 -3.28 -6.43 2.63
C VAL A 176 -3.04 -4.94 2.41
N PHE A 177 -4.12 -4.17 2.47
CA PHE A 177 -4.09 -2.71 2.53
C PHE A 177 -4.22 -2.23 3.99
N SER A 178 -4.18 -0.94 4.23
CA SER A 178 -4.28 -0.37 5.58
C SER A 178 -5.56 -0.79 6.32
N HIS A 179 -6.70 -0.82 5.62
CA HIS A 179 -8.04 -1.04 6.21
C HIS A 179 -8.88 -2.09 5.50
N ILE A 180 -8.36 -2.66 4.40
CA ILE A 180 -9.00 -3.70 3.59
C ILE A 180 -7.99 -4.81 3.35
N GLU A 181 -8.49 -6.03 3.21
CA GLU A 181 -7.72 -7.20 2.84
C GLU A 181 -8.43 -7.90 1.69
N TRP A 182 -7.75 -8.03 0.55
CA TRP A 182 -8.27 -8.77 -0.58
C TRP A 182 -7.88 -10.24 -0.48
N HIS A 183 -8.89 -11.11 -0.53
CA HIS A 183 -8.72 -12.53 -0.77
C HIS A 183 -9.11 -12.79 -2.22
N MET A 184 -8.14 -13.17 -3.03
CA MET A 184 -8.28 -13.24 -4.47
C MET A 184 -8.22 -14.68 -4.97
N GLN A 185 -9.10 -14.99 -5.90
CA GLN A 185 -9.07 -16.20 -6.73
C GLN A 185 -8.78 -15.75 -8.17
N GLY A 186 -7.75 -16.32 -8.79
CA GLY A 186 -7.38 -15.99 -10.17
C GLY A 186 -7.92 -17.00 -11.17
N TRP A 187 -8.23 -16.53 -12.37
CA TRP A 187 -8.56 -17.36 -13.52
C TRP A 187 -7.77 -16.92 -14.75
N TYR A 188 -7.08 -17.87 -15.36
CA TYR A 188 -6.54 -17.71 -16.70
C TYR A 188 -7.65 -18.04 -17.70
N VAL A 189 -7.93 -17.11 -18.60
CA VAL A 189 -9.00 -17.25 -19.60
C VAL A 189 -8.47 -16.89 -20.97
N GLN A 190 -8.34 -17.88 -21.84
CA GLN A 190 -8.05 -17.64 -23.24
C GLN A 190 -9.35 -17.34 -23.99
N VAL A 191 -9.37 -16.22 -24.68
CA VAL A 191 -10.56 -15.74 -25.37
C VAL A 191 -10.33 -15.49 -26.87
N SER A 192 -11.42 -15.41 -27.62
CA SER A 192 -11.47 -14.86 -28.98
C SER A 192 -12.60 -13.84 -29.07
N GLY A 193 -12.51 -12.97 -30.06
CA GLY A 193 -13.43 -11.84 -30.21
C GLY A 193 -13.01 -10.61 -29.40
N GLU A 194 -13.84 -9.60 -29.48
CA GLU A 194 -13.67 -8.33 -28.76
C GLU A 194 -14.46 -8.37 -27.45
N THR A 195 -13.90 -7.76 -26.39
CA THR A 195 -14.64 -7.57 -25.15
C THR A 195 -15.19 -6.15 -25.07
N ALA A 196 -16.43 -6.02 -24.63
CA ALA A 196 -17.06 -4.74 -24.32
C ALA A 196 -16.70 -4.24 -22.89
N GLU A 197 -15.49 -4.55 -22.39
CA GLU A 197 -15.08 -4.12 -21.05
C GLU A 197 -14.90 -2.60 -21.03
N PRO A 198 -15.70 -1.87 -20.24
CA PRO A 198 -15.55 -0.41 -20.14
C PRO A 198 -14.16 0.00 -19.68
N ALA A 199 -13.53 0.95 -20.35
CA ALA A 199 -12.18 1.43 -20.11
C ALA A 199 -11.10 0.33 -20.18
N GLY A 200 -11.37 -0.79 -20.86
CA GLY A 200 -10.41 -1.86 -21.13
C GLY A 200 -9.50 -1.55 -22.30
N LYS A 201 -8.24 -1.97 -22.21
CA LYS A 201 -7.24 -1.92 -23.28
C LYS A 201 -6.56 -3.28 -23.38
N TRP A 202 -6.50 -3.83 -24.59
CA TRP A 202 -5.65 -4.98 -24.89
C TRP A 202 -4.23 -4.51 -25.07
N VAL A 203 -3.29 -5.10 -24.36
CA VAL A 203 -1.88 -4.74 -24.38
C VAL A 203 -1.01 -5.97 -24.59
N ASP A 204 0.02 -5.81 -25.39
CA ASP A 204 1.06 -6.81 -25.58
C ASP A 204 2.13 -6.78 -24.46
N SER A 205 3.16 -7.61 -24.58
CA SER A 205 4.23 -7.68 -23.59
C SER A 205 5.06 -6.39 -23.51
N ARG A 206 5.22 -5.68 -24.62
CA ARG A 206 5.98 -4.42 -24.69
C ARG A 206 5.21 -3.27 -24.07
N GLU A 207 3.96 -3.07 -24.50
CA GLU A 207 3.08 -2.05 -23.92
C GLU A 207 2.89 -2.26 -22.40
N LEU A 208 2.75 -3.53 -21.98
CA LEU A 208 2.63 -3.88 -20.57
C LEU A 208 3.87 -3.46 -19.77
N ALA A 209 5.06 -3.60 -20.33
CA ALA A 209 6.31 -3.24 -19.66
C ALA A 209 6.60 -1.73 -19.68
N GLU A 210 6.25 -1.03 -20.76
CA GLU A 210 6.61 0.37 -20.97
C GLU A 210 5.54 1.35 -20.49
N GLU A 211 4.25 1.00 -20.60
CA GLU A 211 3.13 1.93 -20.38
C GLU A 211 2.23 1.59 -19.20
N ILE A 212 2.17 0.31 -18.78
CA ILE A 212 1.19 -0.17 -17.83
C ILE A 212 1.82 -0.49 -16.48
N ALA A 213 1.57 0.35 -15.50
CA ALA A 213 1.94 0.09 -14.11
C ALA A 213 0.80 -0.61 -13.37
N LEU A 214 0.92 -1.93 -13.18
CA LEU A 214 -0.02 -2.70 -12.37
C LEU A 214 0.35 -2.61 -10.88
N PRO A 215 -0.62 -2.33 -9.98
CA PRO A 215 -0.40 -2.31 -8.54
C PRO A 215 0.13 -3.63 -8.01
N SER A 216 0.95 -3.55 -6.97
CA SER A 216 1.49 -4.73 -6.26
C SER A 216 0.40 -5.68 -5.73
N ALA A 217 -0.81 -5.20 -5.57
CA ALA A 217 -1.98 -6.01 -5.21
C ALA A 217 -2.23 -7.17 -6.19
N PHE A 218 -1.89 -6.99 -7.47
CA PHE A 218 -2.06 -8.01 -8.51
C PHE A 218 -0.78 -8.82 -8.77
N ARG A 219 0.29 -8.65 -7.97
CA ARG A 219 1.60 -9.26 -8.24
C ARG A 219 1.57 -10.77 -8.41
N ALA A 220 0.73 -11.47 -7.64
CA ALA A 220 0.58 -12.92 -7.75
C ALA A 220 0.15 -13.38 -9.16
N TYR A 221 -0.58 -12.55 -9.87
CA TYR A 221 -1.09 -12.83 -11.21
C TYR A 221 -0.29 -12.11 -12.30
N SER A 222 0.08 -10.86 -12.09
CA SER A 222 0.87 -10.11 -13.07
C SER A 222 2.26 -10.70 -13.31
N ALA A 223 2.82 -11.40 -12.32
CA ALA A 223 4.09 -12.12 -12.48
C ALA A 223 4.03 -13.27 -13.51
N LEU A 224 2.83 -13.76 -13.86
CA LEU A 224 2.64 -14.79 -14.88
C LEU A 224 2.62 -14.22 -16.31
N LEU A 225 2.30 -12.93 -16.46
CA LEU A 225 2.09 -12.31 -17.78
C LEU A 225 3.32 -12.37 -18.70
N PRO A 226 4.58 -12.17 -18.23
CA PRO A 226 5.73 -12.28 -19.11
C PRO A 226 5.91 -13.66 -19.75
N ILE A 227 5.42 -14.72 -19.10
CA ILE A 227 5.44 -16.09 -19.66
C ILE A 227 4.24 -16.27 -20.59
N LEU A 228 3.04 -15.89 -20.15
CA LEU A 228 1.81 -16.09 -20.90
C LEU A 228 1.73 -15.30 -22.21
N LEU A 229 2.43 -14.17 -22.31
CA LEU A 229 2.45 -13.32 -23.48
C LEU A 229 3.56 -13.66 -24.49
N ARG A 230 4.51 -14.55 -24.14
CA ARG A 230 5.60 -15.00 -25.04
C ARG A 230 5.22 -16.20 -25.92
N GLU A 231 4.29 -17.01 -25.48
CA GLU A 231 3.80 -18.20 -26.21
C GLU A 231 2.69 -17.83 -27.20
#